data_b3802309a0191c92e08b719debcee541
#
_entry.id   b3802309a0191c92e08b719debcee541
#
_cell.length_a   1.000
_cell.length_b   1.000
_cell.length_c   1.000
_cell.angle_alpha   90.00
_cell.angle_beta   90.00
_cell.angle_gamma   90.00
#
_symmetry.space_group_name_H-M   'P 1'
#
loop_
_entity.id
_entity.type
_entity.pdbx_description
1 polymer ?
#
loop_
_entity_poly.entity_id
_entity_poly.type
_entity_poly.pdbx_seq_one_letter_code
_entity_poly.pdbx_strand_id
1 'polypeptide(L)'
;MRYLLPTKDEPRWLQDQAQVEKILSDAGFTNQVLFSQGSSATEKTNVETLISQGIDVLIICAQDGAAAAAAAETAKAEGVTVIAYDRLITGTDAVDYYVTFDSFAVGAAQGQFLIDNAPAGSGIPLYLYAGAATDNNAFIFFQGAWSVLQPKIADGTFKIVNSDEAVALQDKADLTREELSTIIGQITTDWDFNVAKSKAEANLTANGADAKGDVCVLAPNDGTSRAIADVFSTDKDVTSYVISGQETAIATESAANVRVSLNT
;
A
#
# COMPACT_ATOMS: atom_id res chain seq x y z
N MET A 1 -11.92 -21.76 12.47
CA MET A 1 -11.65 -20.47 11.82
C MET A 1 -10.79 -20.66 10.59
N ARG A 2 -10.98 -19.87 9.55
CA ARG A 2 -10.14 -19.89 8.32
C ARG A 2 -9.72 -18.48 8.00
N TYR A 3 -8.52 -18.36 7.42
CA TYR A 3 -7.91 -17.08 7.16
C TYR A 3 -7.41 -17.01 5.71
N LEU A 4 -7.76 -15.94 5.02
CA LEU A 4 -7.36 -15.67 3.63
C LEU A 4 -6.44 -14.46 3.58
N LEU A 5 -5.30 -14.63 2.94
CA LEU A 5 -4.29 -13.60 2.70
C LEU A 5 -4.09 -13.36 1.20
N PRO A 6 -3.68 -12.16 0.78
CA PRO A 6 -3.64 -11.82 -0.65
C PRO A 6 -2.54 -12.55 -1.41
N THR A 7 -1.31 -12.60 -0.91
CA THR A 7 -0.16 -13.17 -1.63
C THR A 7 0.93 -13.65 -0.68
N LYS A 8 1.86 -14.47 -1.17
CA LYS A 8 3.09 -14.85 -0.47
C LYS A 8 4.29 -14.01 -0.85
N ASP A 9 4.16 -13.16 -1.86
CA ASP A 9 5.28 -12.38 -2.39
C ASP A 9 5.72 -11.28 -1.42
N GLU A 10 4.76 -10.72 -0.66
CA GLU A 10 5.04 -9.77 0.41
C GLU A 10 5.37 -10.52 1.71
N PRO A 11 6.59 -10.37 2.27
CA PRO A 11 7.03 -11.08 3.47
C PRO A 11 6.15 -10.88 4.71
N ARG A 12 5.47 -9.74 4.81
CA ARG A 12 4.52 -9.43 5.87
C ARG A 12 3.45 -10.52 6.00
N TRP A 13 2.85 -10.95 4.89
CA TRP A 13 1.77 -11.92 4.90
C TRP A 13 2.19 -13.29 5.42
N LEU A 14 3.48 -13.66 5.27
CA LEU A 14 4.04 -14.87 5.86
C LEU A 14 4.23 -14.72 7.38
N GLN A 15 4.56 -13.52 7.86
CA GLN A 15 4.62 -13.23 9.29
C GLN A 15 3.23 -13.25 9.91
N ASP A 16 2.25 -12.63 9.26
CA ASP A 16 0.84 -12.65 9.69
C ASP A 16 0.31 -14.09 9.75
N GLN A 17 0.60 -14.92 8.74
CA GLN A 17 0.25 -16.34 8.75
C GLN A 17 0.79 -17.01 10.01
N ALA A 18 2.09 -16.89 10.27
CA ALA A 18 2.73 -17.58 11.41
C ALA A 18 2.14 -17.12 12.76
N GLN A 19 1.87 -15.83 12.90
CA GLN A 19 1.28 -15.28 14.12
C GLN A 19 -0.17 -15.73 14.32
N VAL A 20 -1.00 -15.64 13.27
CA VAL A 20 -2.42 -16.03 13.33
C VAL A 20 -2.55 -17.52 13.59
N GLU A 21 -1.80 -18.38 12.90
CA GLU A 21 -1.80 -19.83 13.14
C GLU A 21 -1.44 -20.16 14.59
N LYS A 22 -0.41 -19.48 15.14
CA LYS A 22 -0.02 -19.67 16.54
C LYS A 22 -1.10 -19.21 17.50
N ILE A 23 -1.60 -17.99 17.38
CA ILE A 23 -2.58 -17.39 18.29
C ILE A 23 -3.87 -18.21 18.30
N LEU A 24 -4.38 -18.59 17.12
CA LEU A 24 -5.61 -19.37 17.02
C LEU A 24 -5.44 -20.79 17.58
N SER A 25 -4.28 -21.42 17.34
CA SER A 25 -3.96 -22.74 17.89
C SER A 25 -3.84 -22.70 19.41
N ASP A 26 -3.14 -21.72 19.98
CA ASP A 26 -2.99 -21.52 21.43
C ASP A 26 -4.34 -21.27 22.10
N ALA A 27 -5.27 -20.63 21.39
CA ALA A 27 -6.66 -20.41 21.85
C ALA A 27 -7.58 -21.63 21.64
N GLY A 28 -7.08 -22.75 21.14
CA GLY A 28 -7.83 -23.99 20.93
C GLY A 28 -8.70 -24.02 19.67
N PHE A 29 -8.52 -23.09 18.75
CA PHE A 29 -9.24 -23.10 17.47
C PHE A 29 -8.52 -23.92 16.41
N THR A 30 -9.28 -24.73 15.66
CA THR A 30 -8.77 -25.26 14.40
C THR A 30 -8.70 -24.14 13.38
N ASN A 31 -7.55 -24.01 12.71
CA ASN A 31 -7.32 -22.95 11.74
C ASN A 31 -6.64 -23.49 10.48
N GLN A 32 -6.75 -22.70 9.42
CA GLN A 32 -6.05 -22.92 8.15
C GLN A 32 -5.92 -21.56 7.47
N VAL A 33 -4.74 -21.28 6.92
CA VAL A 33 -4.47 -20.08 6.13
C VAL A 33 -4.35 -20.46 4.66
N LEU A 34 -5.08 -19.76 3.80
CA LEU A 34 -4.98 -19.85 2.35
C LEU A 34 -4.56 -18.50 1.76
N PHE A 35 -4.01 -18.54 0.57
CA PHE A 35 -3.57 -17.35 -0.16
C PHE A 35 -4.32 -17.20 -1.47
N SER A 36 -4.74 -15.98 -1.78
CA SER A 36 -5.46 -15.63 -3.01
C SER A 36 -4.52 -15.50 -4.23
N GLN A 37 -3.22 -15.49 -3.99
CA GLN A 37 -2.16 -15.43 -5.03
C GLN A 37 -2.33 -14.22 -5.98
N GLY A 38 -2.75 -13.07 -5.46
CA GLY A 38 -2.99 -11.87 -6.25
C GLY A 38 -4.25 -11.93 -7.14
N SER A 39 -5.14 -12.91 -6.91
CA SER A 39 -6.30 -13.17 -7.79
C SER A 39 -7.62 -13.20 -7.02
N SER A 40 -8.54 -12.30 -7.36
CA SER A 40 -9.91 -12.28 -6.81
C SER A 40 -10.71 -13.54 -7.19
N ALA A 41 -10.41 -14.15 -8.35
CA ALA A 41 -11.03 -15.42 -8.76
C ALA A 41 -10.56 -16.57 -7.87
N THR A 42 -9.27 -16.64 -7.53
CA THR A 42 -8.71 -17.62 -6.60
C THR A 42 -9.27 -17.39 -5.20
N GLU A 43 -9.38 -16.13 -4.75
CA GLU A 43 -9.99 -15.77 -3.47
C GLU A 43 -11.42 -16.30 -3.35
N LYS A 44 -12.25 -16.02 -4.34
CA LYS A 44 -13.63 -16.53 -4.40
C LYS A 44 -13.67 -18.06 -4.30
N THR A 45 -12.87 -18.77 -5.09
CA THR A 45 -12.80 -20.24 -5.08
C THR A 45 -12.36 -20.77 -3.70
N ASN A 46 -11.41 -20.10 -3.05
CA ASN A 46 -10.98 -20.43 -1.71
C ASN A 46 -12.12 -20.26 -0.70
N VAL A 47 -12.88 -19.17 -0.75
CA VAL A 47 -14.03 -18.93 0.13
C VAL A 47 -15.09 -20.01 -0.06
N GLU A 48 -15.50 -20.31 -1.29
CA GLU A 48 -16.47 -21.37 -1.61
C GLU A 48 -16.02 -22.74 -1.08
N THR A 49 -14.74 -23.05 -1.24
CA THR A 49 -14.15 -24.28 -0.72
C THR A 49 -14.21 -24.33 0.81
N LEU A 50 -13.85 -23.26 1.50
CA LEU A 50 -13.88 -23.20 2.95
C LEU A 50 -15.31 -23.30 3.49
N ILE A 51 -16.28 -22.64 2.89
CA ILE A 51 -17.70 -22.75 3.25
C ILE A 51 -18.16 -24.20 3.14
N SER A 52 -17.81 -24.89 2.06
CA SER A 52 -18.18 -26.32 1.86
C SER A 52 -17.58 -27.25 2.93
N GLN A 53 -16.51 -26.83 3.59
CA GLN A 53 -15.89 -27.55 4.72
C GLN A 53 -16.56 -27.27 6.07
N GLY A 54 -17.60 -26.43 6.11
CA GLY A 54 -18.36 -26.13 7.33
C GLY A 54 -17.57 -25.28 8.31
N ILE A 55 -17.04 -24.16 7.87
CA ILE A 55 -16.33 -23.20 8.74
C ILE A 55 -17.32 -22.35 9.52
N ASP A 56 -16.92 -21.89 10.72
CA ASP A 56 -17.72 -20.98 11.55
C ASP A 56 -17.32 -19.52 11.37
N VAL A 57 -16.04 -19.25 11.08
CA VAL A 57 -15.47 -17.91 10.97
C VAL A 57 -14.51 -17.84 9.79
N LEU A 58 -14.71 -16.84 8.95
CA LEU A 58 -13.85 -16.45 7.83
C LEU A 58 -13.19 -15.11 8.17
N ILE A 59 -11.87 -15.08 8.23
CA ILE A 59 -11.07 -13.86 8.32
C ILE A 59 -10.47 -13.65 6.92
N ILE A 60 -10.73 -12.51 6.30
CA ILE A 60 -10.32 -12.26 4.92
C ILE A 60 -9.62 -10.90 4.79
N CYS A 61 -8.37 -10.93 4.31
CA CYS A 61 -7.69 -9.77 3.76
C CYS A 61 -7.94 -9.76 2.25
N ALA A 62 -8.90 -8.97 1.80
CA ALA A 62 -9.42 -9.00 0.45
C ALA A 62 -8.36 -8.61 -0.59
N GLN A 63 -8.29 -9.35 -1.69
CA GLN A 63 -7.47 -8.99 -2.84
C GLN A 63 -8.01 -7.73 -3.54
N ASP A 64 -9.33 -7.63 -3.63
CA ASP A 64 -10.08 -6.50 -4.16
C ASP A 64 -11.31 -6.30 -3.27
N GLY A 65 -11.43 -5.11 -2.66
CA GLY A 65 -12.46 -4.83 -1.66
C GLY A 65 -13.89 -4.92 -2.22
N ALA A 66 -14.11 -4.58 -3.48
CA ALA A 66 -15.43 -4.66 -4.10
C ALA A 66 -15.72 -6.09 -4.61
N ALA A 67 -14.73 -6.76 -5.20
CA ALA A 67 -14.90 -8.14 -5.69
C ALA A 67 -15.16 -9.14 -4.55
N ALA A 68 -14.61 -8.90 -3.35
CA ALA A 68 -14.80 -9.75 -2.18
C ALA A 68 -16.22 -9.69 -1.58
N ALA A 69 -17.03 -8.68 -1.94
CA ALA A 69 -18.39 -8.51 -1.41
C ALA A 69 -19.27 -9.76 -1.61
N ALA A 70 -19.31 -10.28 -2.83
CA ALA A 70 -20.11 -11.47 -3.14
C ALA A 70 -19.66 -12.73 -2.37
N ALA A 71 -18.36 -12.88 -2.11
CA ALA A 71 -17.82 -13.96 -1.31
C ALA A 71 -18.21 -13.82 0.18
N ALA A 72 -18.17 -12.59 0.70
CA ALA A 72 -18.62 -12.28 2.06
C ALA A 72 -20.12 -12.55 2.23
N GLU A 73 -20.95 -12.14 1.26
CA GLU A 73 -22.40 -12.42 1.25
C GLU A 73 -22.72 -13.91 1.23
N THR A 74 -21.99 -14.68 0.42
CA THR A 74 -22.13 -16.14 0.36
C THR A 74 -21.78 -16.76 1.72
N ALA A 75 -20.67 -16.35 2.35
CA ALA A 75 -20.28 -16.85 3.67
C ALA A 75 -21.32 -16.49 4.73
N LYS A 76 -21.83 -15.28 4.72
CA LYS A 76 -22.86 -14.81 5.66
C LYS A 76 -24.17 -15.57 5.51
N ALA A 77 -24.61 -15.86 4.28
CA ALA A 77 -25.83 -16.63 4.01
C ALA A 77 -25.77 -18.06 4.56
N GLU A 78 -24.56 -18.64 4.64
CA GLU A 78 -24.31 -19.96 5.24
C GLU A 78 -24.04 -19.87 6.77
N GLY A 79 -24.26 -18.72 7.39
CA GLY A 79 -24.12 -18.53 8.83
C GLY A 79 -22.68 -18.37 9.32
N VAL A 80 -21.72 -18.15 8.41
CA VAL A 80 -20.32 -17.92 8.74
C VAL A 80 -20.13 -16.49 9.21
N THR A 81 -19.44 -16.27 10.32
CA THR A 81 -19.03 -14.94 10.76
C THR A 81 -17.89 -14.43 9.86
N VAL A 82 -18.05 -13.25 9.27
CA VAL A 82 -17.08 -12.65 8.36
C VAL A 82 -16.33 -11.51 9.03
N ILE A 83 -15.01 -11.60 9.06
CA ILE A 83 -14.11 -10.59 9.60
C ILE A 83 -13.23 -10.08 8.45
N ALA A 84 -13.39 -8.82 8.07
CA ALA A 84 -12.44 -8.14 7.19
C ALA A 84 -11.18 -7.78 7.99
N TYR A 85 -10.03 -8.17 7.49
CA TYR A 85 -8.74 -7.93 8.11
C TYR A 85 -7.89 -7.05 7.20
N ASP A 86 -7.30 -6.01 7.77
CA ASP A 86 -6.44 -5.04 7.08
C ASP A 86 -7.20 -4.25 5.98
N ARG A 87 -7.68 -4.90 4.93
CA ARG A 87 -8.37 -4.31 3.79
C ARG A 87 -9.87 -4.32 3.94
N LEU A 88 -10.50 -3.18 3.67
CA LEU A 88 -11.95 -3.03 3.76
C LEU A 88 -12.65 -3.73 2.58
N ILE A 89 -13.61 -4.59 2.90
CA ILE A 89 -14.57 -5.09 1.91
C ILE A 89 -15.68 -4.04 1.77
N THR A 90 -15.94 -3.59 0.55
CA THR A 90 -16.87 -2.51 0.25
C THR A 90 -18.10 -3.01 -0.51
N GLY A 91 -19.22 -2.25 -0.44
CA GLY A 91 -20.41 -2.55 -1.22
C GLY A 91 -21.30 -3.67 -0.67
N THR A 92 -21.09 -4.08 0.58
CA THR A 92 -21.88 -5.12 1.25
C THR A 92 -21.98 -4.87 2.76
N ASP A 93 -23.08 -5.33 3.37
CA ASP A 93 -23.28 -5.38 4.82
C ASP A 93 -22.99 -6.76 5.42
N ALA A 94 -22.34 -7.65 4.66
CA ALA A 94 -22.07 -9.03 5.09
C ALA A 94 -20.86 -9.16 6.04
N VAL A 95 -20.10 -8.09 6.25
CA VAL A 95 -18.94 -8.07 7.16
C VAL A 95 -19.42 -7.80 8.59
N ASP A 96 -19.14 -8.73 9.52
CA ASP A 96 -19.50 -8.58 10.92
C ASP A 96 -18.52 -7.71 11.72
N TYR A 97 -17.22 -7.83 11.38
CA TYR A 97 -16.14 -7.10 12.05
C TYR A 97 -15.09 -6.65 11.04
N TYR A 98 -14.52 -5.47 11.28
CA TYR A 98 -13.37 -4.96 10.54
C TYR A 98 -12.22 -4.67 11.50
N VAL A 99 -11.09 -5.29 11.26
CA VAL A 99 -9.86 -5.14 12.04
C VAL A 99 -8.77 -4.54 11.15
N THR A 100 -8.35 -3.34 11.47
CA THR A 100 -7.35 -2.59 10.72
C THR A 100 -6.60 -1.62 11.65
N PHE A 101 -5.78 -0.77 11.07
CA PHE A 101 -5.01 0.27 11.74
C PHE A 101 -5.41 1.66 11.18
N ASP A 102 -4.87 2.73 11.75
CA ASP A 102 -5.12 4.09 11.26
C ASP A 102 -4.29 4.37 9.99
N SER A 103 -4.86 3.99 8.85
CA SER A 103 -4.23 4.16 7.53
C SER A 103 -3.92 5.62 7.19
N PHE A 104 -4.73 6.57 7.69
CA PHE A 104 -4.46 8.00 7.49
C PHE A 104 -3.22 8.43 8.27
N ALA A 105 -3.11 8.05 9.54
CA ALA A 105 -1.95 8.36 10.36
C ALA A 105 -0.66 7.76 9.79
N VAL A 106 -0.73 6.54 9.25
CA VAL A 106 0.42 5.90 8.56
C VAL A 106 0.84 6.74 7.36
N GLY A 107 -0.08 7.12 6.49
CA GLY A 107 0.22 7.96 5.33
C GLY A 107 0.79 9.32 5.73
N ALA A 108 0.22 9.96 6.74
CA ALA A 108 0.74 11.23 7.27
C ALA A 108 2.16 11.08 7.81
N ALA A 109 2.47 9.98 8.51
CA ALA A 109 3.82 9.69 8.99
C ALA A 109 4.82 9.48 7.83
N GLN A 110 4.41 8.80 6.74
CA GLN A 110 5.21 8.64 5.53
C GLN A 110 5.55 10.01 4.89
N GLY A 111 4.55 10.87 4.73
CA GLY A 111 4.75 12.23 4.21
C GLY A 111 5.62 13.08 5.12
N GLN A 112 5.39 13.04 6.44
CA GLN A 112 6.18 13.77 7.43
C GLN A 112 7.64 13.31 7.42
N PHE A 113 7.89 12.01 7.30
CA PHE A 113 9.26 11.51 7.17
C PHE A 113 10.00 12.12 5.97
N LEU A 114 9.35 12.23 4.82
CA LEU A 114 9.96 12.87 3.65
C LEU A 114 10.29 14.34 3.93
N ILE A 115 9.40 15.06 4.62
CA ILE A 115 9.63 16.47 5.00
C ILE A 115 10.84 16.59 5.94
N ASP A 116 10.90 15.75 6.97
CA ASP A 116 11.93 15.81 8.02
C ASP A 116 13.32 15.43 7.51
N ASN A 117 13.39 14.64 6.44
CA ASN A 117 14.63 14.14 5.86
C ASN A 117 14.93 14.72 4.47
N ALA A 118 14.11 15.65 3.98
CA ALA A 118 14.33 16.26 2.68
C ALA A 118 15.71 16.92 2.57
N PRO A 119 16.35 16.91 1.40
CA PRO A 119 17.53 17.73 1.15
C PRO A 119 17.23 19.20 1.40
N ALA A 120 18.26 19.98 1.73
CA ALA A 120 18.08 21.43 1.90
C ALA A 120 17.82 22.11 0.54
N GLY A 121 16.88 23.06 0.52
CA GLY A 121 16.57 23.83 -0.69
C GLY A 121 15.08 23.87 -1.02
N SER A 122 14.78 24.19 -2.27
CA SER A 122 13.42 24.24 -2.82
C SER A 122 13.40 23.60 -4.22
N GLY A 123 12.20 23.24 -4.68
CA GLY A 123 12.02 22.56 -5.95
C GLY A 123 12.54 21.11 -5.94
N ILE A 124 12.63 20.49 -4.76
CA ILE A 124 13.10 19.11 -4.59
C ILE A 124 12.16 18.18 -5.36
N PRO A 125 12.66 17.39 -6.32
CA PRO A 125 11.84 16.46 -7.06
C PRO A 125 11.15 15.46 -6.15
N LEU A 126 9.82 15.37 -6.23
CA LEU A 126 8.98 14.46 -5.47
C LEU A 126 8.33 13.46 -6.42
N TYR A 127 8.69 12.21 -6.27
CA TYR A 127 8.06 11.08 -6.96
C TYR A 127 6.99 10.48 -6.07
N LEU A 128 5.80 10.28 -6.61
CA LEU A 128 4.64 9.73 -5.92
C LEU A 128 4.34 8.32 -6.42
N TYR A 129 4.17 7.39 -5.48
CA TYR A 129 3.69 6.03 -5.76
C TYR A 129 2.64 5.65 -4.73
N ALA A 130 1.62 4.90 -5.16
CA ALA A 130 0.53 4.43 -4.31
C ALA A 130 0.33 2.92 -4.46
N GLY A 131 -0.41 2.33 -3.53
CA GLY A 131 -0.87 0.94 -3.62
C GLY A 131 -1.95 0.73 -4.67
N ALA A 132 -2.60 -0.44 -4.64
CA ALA A 132 -3.62 -0.81 -5.61
C ALA A 132 -4.89 0.04 -5.47
N ALA A 133 -5.45 0.49 -6.59
CA ALA A 133 -6.72 1.22 -6.63
C ALA A 133 -7.95 0.36 -6.22
N THR A 134 -7.79 -0.95 -6.13
CA THR A 134 -8.78 -1.92 -5.63
C THR A 134 -8.78 -2.07 -4.11
N ASP A 135 -7.82 -1.42 -3.42
CA ASP A 135 -7.66 -1.42 -1.98
C ASP A 135 -7.93 -0.02 -1.41
N ASN A 136 -8.89 0.06 -0.47
CA ASN A 136 -9.25 1.33 0.16
C ASN A 136 -8.08 1.94 0.96
N ASN A 137 -7.17 1.12 1.50
CA ASN A 137 -5.99 1.60 2.24
C ASN A 137 -5.08 2.48 1.35
N ALA A 138 -4.92 2.15 0.07
CA ALA A 138 -4.11 2.95 -0.85
C ALA A 138 -4.59 4.41 -0.93
N PHE A 139 -5.90 4.63 -0.90
CA PHE A 139 -6.50 5.97 -0.89
C PHE A 139 -6.25 6.69 0.43
N ILE A 140 -6.44 5.99 1.55
CA ILE A 140 -6.32 6.59 2.88
C ILE A 140 -4.86 6.90 3.19
N PHE A 141 -3.91 6.03 2.82
CA PHE A 141 -2.47 6.32 2.93
C PHE A 141 -2.09 7.55 2.11
N PHE A 142 -2.50 7.58 0.84
CA PHE A 142 -2.17 8.72 -0.02
C PHE A 142 -2.80 10.02 0.49
N GLN A 143 -4.04 9.99 0.97
CA GLN A 143 -4.70 11.14 1.56
C GLN A 143 -3.98 11.63 2.82
N GLY A 144 -3.52 10.73 3.69
CA GLY A 144 -2.71 11.06 4.86
C GLY A 144 -1.39 11.71 4.47
N ALA A 145 -0.66 11.13 3.51
CA ALA A 145 0.59 11.70 3.01
C ALA A 145 0.36 13.06 2.33
N TRP A 146 -0.70 13.20 1.53
CA TRP A 146 -1.07 14.45 0.88
C TRP A 146 -1.33 15.56 1.89
N SER A 147 -2.01 15.28 2.99
CA SER A 147 -2.37 16.27 4.00
C SER A 147 -1.16 17.01 4.59
N VAL A 148 0.00 16.37 4.65
CA VAL A 148 1.25 16.96 5.15
C VAL A 148 2.20 17.41 4.04
N LEU A 149 2.20 16.74 2.89
CA LEU A 149 3.07 17.10 1.76
C LEU A 149 2.52 18.29 0.96
N GLN A 150 1.20 18.42 0.83
CA GLN A 150 0.57 19.46 0.00
C GLN A 150 1.01 20.88 0.38
N PRO A 151 1.09 21.29 1.66
CA PRO A 151 1.62 22.62 2.01
C PRO A 151 3.06 22.83 1.54
N LYS A 152 3.86 21.77 1.49
CA LYS A 152 5.27 21.81 1.04
C LYS A 152 5.41 21.76 -0.48
N ILE A 153 4.41 21.25 -1.16
CA ILE A 153 4.29 21.34 -2.61
C ILE A 153 3.85 22.76 -3.00
N ALA A 154 2.83 23.30 -2.33
CA ALA A 154 2.30 24.63 -2.59
C ALA A 154 3.31 25.76 -2.30
N ASP A 155 4.16 25.61 -1.27
CA ASP A 155 5.21 26.58 -0.95
C ASP A 155 6.47 26.46 -1.84
N GLY A 156 6.50 25.45 -2.74
CA GLY A 156 7.60 25.20 -3.67
C GLY A 156 8.79 24.46 -3.05
N THR A 157 8.68 23.92 -1.85
CA THR A 157 9.71 23.05 -1.25
C THR A 157 9.85 21.78 -2.09
N PHE A 158 8.73 21.13 -2.43
CA PHE A 158 8.67 19.97 -3.32
C PHE A 158 8.09 20.30 -4.68
N LYS A 159 8.58 19.61 -5.71
CA LYS A 159 8.04 19.65 -7.07
C LYS A 159 7.65 18.24 -7.50
N ILE A 160 6.37 17.99 -7.72
CA ILE A 160 5.89 16.71 -8.25
C ILE A 160 6.42 16.52 -9.68
N VAL A 161 6.97 15.34 -10.00
CA VAL A 161 7.65 15.10 -11.28
C VAL A 161 7.15 13.86 -12.04
N ASN A 162 6.16 13.13 -11.53
CA ASN A 162 5.69 11.89 -12.15
C ASN A 162 4.16 11.71 -12.16
N SER A 163 3.40 12.77 -11.92
CA SER A 163 1.95 12.73 -12.02
C SER A 163 1.39 14.10 -12.42
N ASP A 164 0.93 14.22 -13.65
CA ASP A 164 0.27 15.44 -14.15
C ASP A 164 -1.05 15.71 -13.41
N GLU A 165 -1.76 14.66 -13.02
CA GLU A 165 -3.00 14.76 -12.24
C GLU A 165 -2.74 15.34 -10.85
N ALA A 166 -1.67 14.91 -10.18
CA ALA A 166 -1.31 15.46 -8.88
C ALA A 166 -0.80 16.91 -9.01
N VAL A 167 -0.07 17.24 -10.08
CA VAL A 167 0.36 18.62 -10.39
C VAL A 167 -0.87 19.53 -10.62
N ALA A 168 -1.87 19.06 -11.34
CA ALA A 168 -3.10 19.84 -11.59
C ALA A 168 -3.88 20.16 -10.32
N LEU A 169 -3.69 19.38 -9.25
CA LEU A 169 -4.38 19.50 -7.97
C LEU A 169 -3.46 19.99 -6.82
N GLN A 170 -2.21 20.38 -7.13
CA GLN A 170 -1.20 20.68 -6.12
C GLN A 170 -1.55 21.80 -5.14
N ASP A 171 -2.42 22.73 -5.53
CA ASP A 171 -2.88 23.84 -4.68
C ASP A 171 -4.09 23.47 -3.81
N LYS A 172 -4.58 22.24 -3.91
CA LYS A 172 -5.78 21.76 -3.23
C LYS A 172 -5.43 20.93 -2.00
N ALA A 173 -5.77 21.42 -0.81
CA ALA A 173 -5.48 20.73 0.45
C ALA A 173 -6.26 19.42 0.61
N ASP A 174 -7.56 19.45 0.29
CA ASP A 174 -8.46 18.32 0.42
C ASP A 174 -8.84 17.77 -0.96
N LEU A 175 -8.56 16.50 -1.19
CA LEU A 175 -8.91 15.79 -2.43
C LEU A 175 -10.19 14.97 -2.23
N THR A 176 -11.10 15.05 -3.19
CA THR A 176 -12.25 14.15 -3.25
C THR A 176 -11.82 12.72 -3.61
N ARG A 177 -12.70 11.75 -3.36
CA ARG A 177 -12.43 10.35 -3.73
C ARG A 177 -12.17 10.17 -5.24
N GLU A 178 -12.85 10.95 -6.07
CA GLU A 178 -12.68 10.93 -7.53
C GLU A 178 -11.30 11.46 -7.93
N GLU A 179 -10.89 12.60 -7.37
CA GLU A 179 -9.56 13.19 -7.60
C GLU A 179 -8.43 12.26 -7.12
N LEU A 180 -8.60 11.66 -5.94
CA LEU A 180 -7.67 10.63 -5.44
C LEU A 180 -7.61 9.44 -6.40
N SER A 181 -8.74 8.99 -6.94
CA SER A 181 -8.79 7.88 -7.89
C SER A 181 -8.02 8.19 -9.17
N THR A 182 -8.13 9.41 -9.68
CA THR A 182 -7.42 9.86 -10.88
C THR A 182 -5.91 9.89 -10.64
N ILE A 183 -5.46 10.46 -9.52
CA ILE A 183 -4.03 10.48 -9.15
C ILE A 183 -3.52 9.05 -8.97
N ILE A 184 -4.20 8.22 -8.17
CA ILE A 184 -3.78 6.85 -7.88
C ILE A 184 -3.72 6.02 -9.18
N GLY A 185 -4.63 6.24 -10.12
CA GLY A 185 -4.58 5.60 -11.44
C GLY A 185 -3.27 5.82 -12.19
N GLN A 186 -2.62 6.98 -12.03
CA GLN A 186 -1.31 7.26 -12.63
C GLN A 186 -0.15 6.61 -11.85
N ILE A 187 -0.22 6.63 -10.52
CA ILE A 187 0.91 6.31 -9.64
C ILE A 187 0.82 4.94 -8.96
N THR A 188 -0.24 4.14 -9.22
CA THR A 188 -0.42 2.83 -8.60
C THR A 188 0.74 1.88 -8.88
N THR A 189 1.14 1.15 -7.86
CA THR A 189 2.08 0.01 -7.95
C THR A 189 1.34 -1.33 -7.92
N ASP A 190 0.02 -1.31 -7.71
CA ASP A 190 -0.84 -2.49 -7.53
C ASP A 190 -0.36 -3.43 -6.39
N TRP A 191 0.44 -2.92 -5.45
CA TRP A 191 1.17 -3.70 -4.44
C TRP A 191 2.12 -4.75 -5.04
N ASP A 192 2.49 -4.61 -6.33
CA ASP A 192 3.36 -5.53 -7.07
C ASP A 192 4.74 -4.91 -7.29
N PHE A 193 5.79 -5.66 -6.94
CA PHE A 193 7.19 -5.21 -7.02
C PHE A 193 7.64 -4.98 -8.45
N ASN A 194 7.15 -5.78 -9.41
CA ASN A 194 7.50 -5.64 -10.82
C ASN A 194 6.81 -4.43 -11.44
N VAL A 195 5.55 -4.17 -11.05
CA VAL A 195 4.83 -2.97 -11.46
C VAL A 195 5.53 -1.73 -10.89
N ALA A 196 5.88 -1.74 -9.60
CA ALA A 196 6.61 -0.67 -8.95
C ALA A 196 7.95 -0.37 -9.64
N LYS A 197 8.75 -1.43 -9.91
CA LYS A 197 10.01 -1.34 -10.62
C LYS A 197 9.83 -0.75 -12.03
N SER A 198 8.94 -1.33 -12.82
CA SER A 198 8.70 -0.88 -14.21
C SER A 198 8.23 0.57 -14.27
N LYS A 199 7.37 0.98 -13.31
CA LYS A 199 6.90 2.36 -13.21
C LYS A 199 8.03 3.32 -12.83
N ALA A 200 8.91 2.94 -11.92
CA ALA A 200 10.08 3.73 -11.55
C ALA A 200 11.04 3.89 -12.72
N GLU A 201 11.34 2.83 -13.47
CA GLU A 201 12.15 2.86 -14.68
C GLU A 201 11.55 3.80 -15.75
N ALA A 202 10.23 3.71 -15.97
CA ALA A 202 9.53 4.57 -16.91
C ALA A 202 9.59 6.04 -16.49
N ASN A 203 9.37 6.34 -15.21
CA ASN A 203 9.41 7.70 -14.68
C ASN A 203 10.82 8.32 -14.79
N LEU A 204 11.87 7.58 -14.44
CA LEU A 204 13.25 8.07 -14.58
C LEU A 204 13.67 8.23 -16.05
N THR A 205 13.15 7.37 -16.94
CA THR A 205 13.40 7.50 -18.39
C THR A 205 12.72 8.74 -19.00
N ALA A 206 11.48 9.01 -18.55
CA ALA A 206 10.70 10.16 -19.04
C ALA A 206 11.22 11.50 -18.52
N ASN A 207 11.88 11.52 -17.38
CA ASN A 207 12.34 12.73 -16.69
C ASN A 207 13.78 13.11 -17.12
N GLY A 208 13.99 14.41 -17.35
CA GLY A 208 15.31 14.99 -17.56
C GLY A 208 16.10 15.14 -16.25
N ALA A 209 17.35 15.57 -16.37
CA ALA A 209 18.26 15.74 -15.23
C ALA A 209 17.74 16.77 -14.18
N ASP A 210 16.89 17.69 -14.59
CA ASP A 210 16.25 18.70 -13.70
C ASP A 210 15.20 18.13 -12.75
N ALA A 211 14.72 16.91 -13.02
CA ALA A 211 13.81 16.15 -12.15
C ALA A 211 14.53 15.02 -11.38
N LYS A 212 15.86 15.03 -11.39
CA LYS A 212 16.74 14.05 -10.73
C LYS A 212 17.68 14.78 -9.75
N GLY A 213 18.81 14.22 -9.40
CA GLY A 213 19.70 14.75 -8.38
C GLY A 213 19.30 14.22 -7.00
N ASP A 214 19.07 15.10 -6.04
CA ASP A 214 18.60 14.74 -4.69
C ASP A 214 17.07 14.74 -4.67
N VAL A 215 16.44 13.58 -4.53
CA VAL A 215 14.99 13.41 -4.71
C VAL A 215 14.31 12.85 -3.48
N CYS A 216 13.00 13.09 -3.36
CA CYS A 216 12.12 12.45 -2.40
C CYS A 216 11.13 11.51 -3.11
N VAL A 217 10.84 10.37 -2.50
CA VAL A 217 9.98 9.32 -3.05
C VAL A 217 8.95 8.90 -2.02
N LEU A 218 7.68 9.21 -2.25
CA LEU A 218 6.58 8.64 -1.51
C LEU A 218 6.30 7.25 -2.07
N ALA A 219 6.55 6.20 -1.29
CA ALA A 219 6.23 4.83 -1.66
C ALA A 219 5.28 4.21 -0.64
N PRO A 220 4.32 3.35 -1.07
CA PRO A 220 3.19 2.99 -0.22
C PRO A 220 3.53 1.92 0.82
N ASN A 221 4.51 1.04 0.57
CA ASN A 221 4.92 -0.01 1.50
C ASN A 221 6.38 -0.41 1.27
N ASP A 222 6.91 -1.26 2.15
CA ASP A 222 8.32 -1.65 2.16
C ASP A 222 8.74 -2.44 0.93
N GLY A 223 7.91 -3.37 0.48
CA GLY A 223 8.24 -4.21 -0.67
C GLY A 223 8.36 -3.42 -1.98
N THR A 224 7.36 -2.57 -2.27
CA THR A 224 7.41 -1.68 -3.44
C THR A 224 8.48 -0.60 -3.31
N SER A 225 8.72 -0.10 -2.08
CA SER A 225 9.79 0.85 -1.77
C SER A 225 11.16 0.31 -2.17
N ARG A 226 11.47 -0.95 -1.83
CA ARG A 226 12.72 -1.61 -2.23
C ARG A 226 12.85 -1.71 -3.73
N ALA A 227 11.79 -2.16 -4.41
CA ALA A 227 11.80 -2.29 -5.86
C ALA A 227 12.05 -0.95 -6.58
N ILE A 228 11.48 0.15 -6.03
CA ILE A 228 11.71 1.51 -6.51
C ILE A 228 13.14 1.96 -6.19
N ALA A 229 13.60 1.74 -4.96
CA ALA A 229 14.94 2.12 -4.51
C ALA A 229 16.04 1.46 -5.36
N ASP A 230 15.87 0.19 -5.73
CA ASP A 230 16.81 -0.52 -6.60
C ASP A 230 16.97 0.20 -7.96
N VAL A 231 15.87 0.72 -8.52
CA VAL A 231 15.91 1.47 -9.78
C VAL A 231 16.59 2.83 -9.59
N PHE A 232 16.20 3.59 -8.57
CA PHE A 232 16.76 4.91 -8.29
C PHE A 232 18.26 4.85 -7.99
N SER A 233 18.72 3.78 -7.31
CA SER A 233 20.13 3.58 -6.97
C SER A 233 21.03 3.34 -8.18
N THR A 234 20.47 2.93 -9.33
CA THR A 234 21.21 2.62 -10.55
C THR A 234 21.15 3.76 -11.60
N ASP A 235 20.29 4.75 -11.41
CA ASP A 235 20.22 5.90 -12.30
C ASP A 235 21.36 6.87 -12.02
N LYS A 236 22.18 7.17 -13.05
CA LYS A 236 23.42 7.97 -12.93
C LYS A 236 23.15 9.45 -12.61
N ASP A 237 21.95 9.94 -12.87
CA ASP A 237 21.56 11.33 -12.66
C ASP A 237 20.85 11.53 -11.30
N VAL A 238 20.52 10.45 -10.57
CA VAL A 238 20.05 10.48 -9.20
C VAL A 238 21.26 10.46 -8.25
N THR A 239 21.44 11.56 -7.52
CA THR A 239 22.58 11.72 -6.59
C THR A 239 22.30 11.11 -5.24
N SER A 240 21.09 11.34 -4.72
CA SER A 240 20.59 10.74 -3.49
C SER A 240 19.06 10.65 -3.50
N TYR A 241 18.50 9.78 -2.66
CA TYR A 241 17.05 9.72 -2.49
C TYR A 241 16.66 9.46 -1.05
N VAL A 242 15.51 10.05 -0.66
CA VAL A 242 14.79 9.76 0.57
C VAL A 242 13.50 9.06 0.17
N ILE A 243 13.30 7.83 0.63
CA ILE A 243 12.13 7.04 0.26
C ILE A 243 11.35 6.60 1.49
N SER A 244 10.03 6.72 1.46
CA SER A 244 9.16 6.22 2.51
C SER A 244 8.80 4.75 2.31
N GLY A 245 8.36 4.10 3.37
CA GLY A 245 7.81 2.74 3.39
C GLY A 245 6.98 2.54 4.65
N GLN A 246 6.38 1.36 4.80
CA GLN A 246 5.67 0.91 6.01
C GLN A 246 5.49 -0.60 5.96
N GLU A 247 5.15 -1.25 7.06
CA GLU A 247 4.82 -2.67 7.32
C GLU A 247 5.86 -3.45 8.13
N THR A 248 7.13 -3.35 7.81
CA THR A 248 8.17 -4.02 8.58
C THR A 248 9.30 -3.06 8.89
N ALA A 249 9.97 -3.27 10.02
CA ALA A 249 11.19 -2.54 10.34
C ALA A 249 12.29 -2.90 9.34
N ILE A 250 12.24 -2.38 8.14
CA ILE A 250 13.39 -2.30 7.27
C ILE A 250 14.22 -1.09 7.69
N ALA A 251 14.46 -1.07 8.98
CA ALA A 251 15.55 -0.30 9.47
C ALA A 251 16.80 -0.91 8.88
N THR A 252 17.61 -0.11 8.28
CA THR A 252 19.05 -0.37 8.18
C THR A 252 19.58 -1.35 7.14
N GLU A 253 18.95 -1.57 5.99
CA GLU A 253 19.77 -1.95 4.87
C GLU A 253 20.32 -0.67 4.23
N SER A 254 21.40 -0.21 4.79
CA SER A 254 22.14 0.94 4.30
C SER A 254 22.91 0.58 3.04
N ALA A 255 22.38 0.91 1.89
CA ALA A 255 23.25 1.39 0.85
C ALA A 255 23.69 2.82 1.27
N ALA A 256 24.92 3.22 1.01
CA ALA A 256 25.55 4.39 1.60
C ALA A 256 24.86 5.75 1.34
N ASN A 257 23.79 5.79 0.57
CA ASN A 257 23.01 6.98 0.20
C ASN A 257 21.50 6.83 0.37
N VAL A 258 21.02 5.74 1.00
CA VAL A 258 19.57 5.48 1.16
C VAL A 258 19.17 5.76 2.60
N ARG A 259 18.20 6.65 2.77
CA ARG A 259 17.48 6.81 4.04
C ARG A 259 16.08 6.26 3.85
N VAL A 260 15.81 5.09 4.41
CA VAL A 260 14.49 4.48 4.41
C VAL A 260 13.79 4.84 5.70
N SER A 261 12.56 5.29 5.58
CA SER A 261 11.70 5.58 6.71
C SER A 261 11.09 4.33 7.29
N LEU A 262 10.75 4.51 8.51
CA LEU A 262 10.18 3.49 9.33
C LEU A 262 8.92 3.88 10.00
N ASN A 263 8.12 2.93 10.04
CA ASN A 263 7.32 2.39 11.12
C ASN A 263 6.69 3.31 12.13
N THR A 264 5.50 3.14 12.20
CA THR A 264 4.74 3.18 13.45
C THR A 264 4.33 1.77 13.86
#